data_1bed0cea2782a65efa4c4074623e3a6e
#
_entry.id   1bed0cea2782a65efa4c4074623e3a6e
#
_cell.length_a   1.000
_cell.length_b   1.000
_cell.length_c   1.000
_cell.angle_alpha   90.00
_cell.angle_beta   90.00
_cell.angle_gamma   90.00
#
_symmetry.space_group_name_H-M   'P 1'
#
loop_
_entity.id
_entity.type
_entity.pdbx_description
1 polymer ?
#
loop_
_entity_poly.entity_id
_entity_poly.type
_entity_poly.pdbx_seq_one_letter_code
_entity_poly.pdbx_strand_id
1 'polypeptide(L)'
;LMFAIPGQTMETWQSTMDEAIALGSEHLSCYEVIYEEDTPLYEQLQAGEFDVDEALACAMYDRLIDTAAAVGFSQYEVANFARHEGEPDAELPSRACRHNINYWRGGACQAIGPSASGFVDGRRIRNVANTERYCEQLALGQRAHESVEQLSPLGSAGETAAFGLRMNAGWPFDLFTQVTGHDLRNEWAGDMQRAVDAGWGVQAAERFHLTREGLRFADTIAEWFIRLEE
;
A
#
# COMPACT_ATOMS: atom_id res chain seq x y z
N LEU A 1 1.82 12.80 6.05
CA LEU A 1 2.41 13.83 5.19
C LEU A 1 2.04 13.56 3.74
N MET A 2 2.14 14.61 2.90
CA MET A 2 1.98 14.48 1.45
C MET A 2 3.15 15.16 0.75
N PHE A 3 3.62 14.58 -0.35
CA PHE A 3 4.70 15.14 -1.18
C PHE A 3 4.30 15.16 -2.66
N ALA A 4 5.13 15.79 -3.48
CA ALA A 4 4.86 16.08 -4.90
C ALA A 4 3.59 16.90 -5.14
N ILE A 5 3.17 17.72 -4.16
CA ILE A 5 2.05 18.64 -4.30
C ILE A 5 2.43 19.75 -5.30
N PRO A 6 1.52 20.20 -6.18
CA PRO A 6 1.81 21.30 -7.13
C PRO A 6 2.50 22.49 -6.45
N GLY A 7 3.63 22.93 -7.02
CA GLY A 7 4.44 24.02 -6.47
C GLY A 7 5.32 23.69 -5.28
N GLN A 8 5.29 22.44 -4.76
CA GLN A 8 6.20 22.01 -3.70
C GLN A 8 7.63 21.88 -4.24
N THR A 9 8.60 22.37 -3.48
CA THR A 9 10.03 22.22 -3.79
C THR A 9 10.70 21.23 -2.83
N MET A 10 11.92 20.79 -3.16
CA MET A 10 12.69 19.93 -2.27
C MET A 10 12.96 20.58 -0.91
N GLU A 11 13.16 21.92 -0.89
CA GLU A 11 13.37 22.66 0.35
C GLU A 11 12.13 22.68 1.23
N THR A 12 10.94 22.93 0.65
CA THR A 12 9.69 22.92 1.41
C THR A 12 9.33 21.52 1.88
N TRP A 13 9.64 20.49 1.08
CA TRP A 13 9.49 19.09 1.50
C TRP A 13 10.41 18.74 2.67
N GLN A 14 11.68 19.12 2.60
CA GLN A 14 12.63 18.89 3.71
C GLN A 14 12.16 19.58 5.00
N SER A 15 11.74 20.84 4.93
CA SER A 15 11.19 21.56 6.09
C SER A 15 9.97 20.83 6.69
N THR A 16 9.06 20.34 5.85
CA THR A 16 7.89 19.59 6.31
C THR A 16 8.29 18.31 7.05
N MET A 17 9.29 17.57 6.54
CA MET A 17 9.79 16.38 7.21
C MET A 17 10.46 16.72 8.55
N ASP A 18 11.28 17.75 8.59
CA ASP A 18 11.99 18.17 9.80
C ASP A 18 11.00 18.58 10.91
N GLU A 19 9.96 19.33 10.57
CA GLU A 19 8.89 19.71 11.49
C GLU A 19 8.11 18.47 12.00
N ALA A 20 7.74 17.55 11.11
CA ALA A 20 7.03 16.33 11.47
C ALA A 20 7.86 15.42 12.40
N ILE A 21 9.16 15.29 12.12
CA ILE A 21 10.10 14.53 12.95
C ILE A 21 10.25 15.19 14.33
N ALA A 22 10.30 16.53 14.39
CA ALA A 22 10.42 17.28 15.63
C ALA A 22 9.20 17.13 16.56
N LEU A 23 8.01 16.74 16.03
CA LEU A 23 6.84 16.40 16.83
C LEU A 23 7.03 15.13 17.68
N GLY A 24 8.07 14.33 17.42
CA GLY A 24 8.38 13.14 18.20
C GLY A 24 7.45 11.96 17.95
N SER A 25 6.79 11.89 16.80
CA SER A 25 5.93 10.75 16.44
C SER A 25 6.75 9.46 16.31
N GLU A 26 6.11 8.33 16.54
CA GLU A 26 6.71 6.99 16.42
C GLU A 26 6.41 6.35 15.04
N HIS A 27 5.51 6.98 14.28
CA HIS A 27 5.05 6.51 12.98
C HIS A 27 4.80 7.68 12.04
N LEU A 28 5.18 7.53 10.77
CA LEU A 28 4.94 8.48 9.70
C LEU A 28 4.24 7.76 8.54
N SER A 29 3.17 8.37 8.04
CA SER A 29 2.55 8.01 6.76
C SER A 29 2.80 9.14 5.78
N CYS A 30 3.43 8.84 4.66
CA CYS A 30 3.85 9.83 3.67
C CYS A 30 3.41 9.38 2.29
N TYR A 31 2.50 10.13 1.68
CA TYR A 31 1.88 9.77 0.42
C TYR A 31 2.28 10.76 -0.67
N GLU A 32 2.57 10.24 -1.85
CA GLU A 32 2.58 11.07 -3.06
C GLU A 32 1.17 11.57 -3.34
N VAL A 33 1.04 12.79 -3.86
CA VAL A 33 -0.26 13.31 -4.27
C VAL A 33 -0.82 12.49 -5.44
N ILE A 34 -2.07 12.08 -5.34
CA ILE A 34 -2.81 11.40 -6.41
C ILE A 34 -3.83 12.37 -6.98
N TYR A 35 -3.89 12.44 -8.31
CA TYR A 35 -4.83 13.30 -9.04
C TYR A 35 -6.07 12.49 -9.40
N GLU A 36 -7.00 12.39 -8.45
CA GLU A 36 -8.25 11.65 -8.61
C GLU A 36 -9.22 12.39 -9.51
N GLU A 37 -9.82 11.67 -10.47
CA GLU A 37 -10.91 12.19 -11.30
C GLU A 37 -12.03 12.79 -10.43
N ASP A 38 -12.77 13.74 -10.97
CA ASP A 38 -13.85 14.46 -10.26
C ASP A 38 -13.39 15.32 -9.05
N THR A 39 -12.08 15.65 -8.97
CA THR A 39 -11.56 16.58 -7.97
C THR A 39 -11.10 17.90 -8.59
N PRO A 40 -11.20 19.04 -7.86
CA PRO A 40 -10.71 20.33 -8.36
C PRO A 40 -9.23 20.28 -8.75
N LEU A 41 -8.40 19.50 -8.05
CA LEU A 41 -6.98 19.36 -8.35
C LEU A 41 -6.75 18.66 -9.70
N TYR A 42 -7.55 17.64 -10.00
CA TYR A 42 -7.51 16.97 -11.30
C TYR A 42 -7.97 17.90 -12.43
N GLU A 43 -9.03 18.71 -12.21
CA GLU A 43 -9.49 19.69 -13.17
C GLU A 43 -8.41 20.74 -13.49
N GLN A 44 -7.68 21.22 -12.48
CA GLN A 44 -6.56 22.14 -12.64
C GLN A 44 -5.42 21.53 -13.46
N LEU A 45 -5.07 20.24 -13.21
CA LEU A 45 -4.09 19.53 -14.01
C LEU A 45 -4.53 19.42 -15.47
N GLN A 46 -5.80 19.04 -15.72
CA GLN A 46 -6.34 18.97 -17.09
C GLN A 46 -6.41 20.33 -17.78
N ALA A 47 -6.60 21.41 -17.03
CA ALA A 47 -6.55 22.78 -17.53
C ALA A 47 -5.11 23.28 -17.83
N GLY A 48 -4.08 22.51 -17.45
CA GLY A 48 -2.69 22.90 -17.64
C GLY A 48 -2.23 24.03 -16.70
N GLU A 49 -2.84 24.15 -15.52
CA GLU A 49 -2.42 25.14 -14.51
C GLU A 49 -1.08 24.79 -13.89
N PHE A 50 -0.71 23.51 -13.93
CA PHE A 50 0.60 22.99 -13.51
C PHE A 50 0.90 21.69 -14.25
N ASP A 51 2.18 21.28 -14.22
CA ASP A 51 2.66 20.01 -14.75
C ASP A 51 3.07 19.07 -13.60
N VAL A 52 2.96 17.77 -13.82
CA VAL A 52 3.48 16.75 -12.90
C VAL A 52 4.97 16.56 -13.17
N ASP A 53 5.80 16.77 -12.17
CA ASP A 53 7.25 16.50 -12.22
C ASP A 53 7.57 15.16 -11.55
N GLU A 54 7.49 14.07 -12.33
CA GLU A 54 7.78 12.71 -11.86
C GLU A 54 9.22 12.57 -11.34
N ALA A 55 10.18 13.29 -11.94
CA ALA A 55 11.57 13.24 -11.48
C ALA A 55 11.73 13.87 -10.09
N LEU A 56 11.06 14.98 -9.85
CA LEU A 56 11.00 15.62 -8.53
C LEU A 56 10.28 14.74 -7.52
N ALA A 57 9.15 14.12 -7.89
CA ALA A 57 8.41 13.20 -7.02
C ALA A 57 9.27 12.01 -6.58
N CYS A 58 9.98 11.38 -7.52
CA CYS A 58 10.95 10.32 -7.22
C CYS A 58 12.07 10.80 -6.29
N ALA A 59 12.62 11.99 -6.55
CA ALA A 59 13.67 12.56 -5.70
C ALA A 59 13.16 12.89 -4.28
N MET A 60 11.91 13.36 -4.15
CA MET A 60 11.25 13.60 -2.85
C MET A 60 11.04 12.29 -2.07
N TYR A 61 10.64 11.22 -2.77
CA TYR A 61 10.49 9.90 -2.15
C TYR A 61 11.82 9.33 -1.67
N ASP A 62 12.89 9.44 -2.47
CA ASP A 62 14.22 9.02 -2.03
C ASP A 62 14.70 9.82 -0.82
N ARG A 63 14.51 11.13 -0.85
CA ARG A 63 14.86 12.01 0.26
C ARG A 63 14.10 11.63 1.54
N LEU A 64 12.82 11.27 1.42
CA LEU A 64 11.99 10.79 2.54
C LEU A 64 12.60 9.54 3.17
N ILE A 65 12.91 8.52 2.36
CA ILE A 65 13.48 7.26 2.86
C ILE A 65 14.79 7.51 3.60
N ASP A 66 15.69 8.31 3.00
CA ASP A 66 17.01 8.58 3.58
C ASP A 66 16.90 9.44 4.85
N THR A 67 16.04 10.46 4.86
CA THR A 67 15.82 11.32 6.04
C THR A 67 15.20 10.52 7.19
N ALA A 68 14.17 9.72 6.91
CA ALA A 68 13.51 8.87 7.90
C ALA A 68 14.49 7.87 8.52
N ALA A 69 15.29 7.19 7.70
CA ALA A 69 16.31 6.24 8.16
C ALA A 69 17.35 6.89 9.04
N ALA A 70 17.83 8.09 8.69
CA ALA A 70 18.83 8.83 9.46
C ALA A 70 18.39 9.19 10.89
N VAL A 71 17.07 9.24 11.15
CA VAL A 71 16.50 9.57 12.46
C VAL A 71 15.80 8.38 13.14
N GLY A 72 16.06 7.16 12.65
CA GLY A 72 15.65 5.92 13.31
C GLY A 72 14.24 5.43 12.96
N PHE A 73 13.68 5.87 11.83
CA PHE A 73 12.50 5.23 11.24
C PHE A 73 12.93 4.18 10.21
N SER A 74 12.25 3.06 10.19
CA SER A 74 12.36 2.05 9.14
C SER A 74 11.11 2.07 8.27
N GLN A 75 11.29 2.14 6.96
CA GLN A 75 10.20 1.92 6.03
C GLN A 75 9.76 0.47 6.12
N TYR A 76 8.48 0.19 6.33
CA TYR A 76 7.97 -1.17 6.39
C TYR A 76 6.98 -1.51 5.27
N GLU A 77 6.46 -0.49 4.58
CA GLU A 77 5.71 -0.60 3.34
C GLU A 77 5.84 0.71 2.55
N VAL A 78 5.31 0.76 1.34
CA VAL A 78 5.51 1.84 0.35
C VAL A 78 5.39 3.24 0.95
N ALA A 79 4.36 3.50 1.78
CA ALA A 79 4.02 4.84 2.28
C ALA A 79 4.26 5.02 3.78
N ASN A 80 4.62 3.96 4.52
CA ASN A 80 4.64 3.99 5.96
C ASN A 80 6.00 3.65 6.57
N PHE A 81 6.36 4.44 7.56
CA PHE A 81 7.63 4.40 8.27
C PHE A 81 7.36 4.35 9.78
N ALA A 82 8.10 3.53 10.50
CA ALA A 82 7.91 3.40 11.94
C ALA A 82 9.25 3.29 12.67
N ARG A 83 9.29 3.76 13.92
CA ARG A 83 10.43 3.54 14.81
C ARG A 83 10.51 2.08 15.21
N HIS A 84 11.73 1.62 15.37
CA HIS A 84 12.01 0.28 15.86
C HIS A 84 12.70 0.34 17.22
N GLU A 85 12.10 -0.34 18.19
CA GLU A 85 12.65 -0.57 19.52
C GLU A 85 12.67 -2.09 19.72
N GLY A 86 13.82 -2.72 19.64
CA GLY A 86 13.93 -4.17 19.78
C GLY A 86 15.09 -4.76 19.00
N GLU A 87 14.98 -6.03 18.64
CA GLU A 87 16.01 -6.76 17.92
C GLU A 87 16.23 -6.14 16.53
N PRO A 88 17.48 -5.83 16.15
CA PRO A 88 17.79 -5.14 14.88
C PRO A 88 17.31 -5.87 13.63
N ASP A 89 17.23 -7.20 13.70
CA ASP A 89 16.88 -8.08 12.58
C ASP A 89 15.38 -8.44 12.54
N ALA A 90 14.54 -7.75 13.32
CA ALA A 90 13.10 -7.98 13.27
C ALA A 90 12.55 -7.65 11.88
N GLU A 91 11.70 -8.51 11.34
CA GLU A 91 11.09 -8.35 10.02
C GLU A 91 10.32 -7.04 9.88
N LEU A 92 9.74 -6.56 10.96
CA LEU A 92 8.92 -5.36 11.00
C LEU A 92 9.32 -4.46 12.18
N PRO A 93 9.29 -3.13 12.00
CA PRO A 93 9.51 -2.21 13.11
C PRO A 93 8.47 -2.42 14.22
N SER A 94 8.89 -2.31 15.48
CA SER A 94 8.01 -2.52 16.65
C SER A 94 6.82 -1.55 16.72
N ARG A 95 6.96 -0.36 16.11
CA ARG A 95 5.91 0.67 16.05
C ARG A 95 5.15 0.68 14.72
N ALA A 96 5.33 -0.34 13.87
CA ALA A 96 4.55 -0.47 12.65
C ALA A 96 3.04 -0.61 12.94
N CYS A 97 2.21 -0.02 12.09
CA CYS A 97 0.76 -0.06 12.26
C CYS A 97 0.22 -1.48 12.02
N ARG A 98 -0.23 -2.13 13.10
CA ARG A 98 -0.75 -3.51 13.06
C ARG A 98 -1.97 -3.65 12.15
N HIS A 99 -2.80 -2.60 12.04
CA HIS A 99 -3.95 -2.59 11.13
C HIS A 99 -3.50 -2.66 9.68
N ASN A 100 -2.51 -1.84 9.29
CA ASN A 100 -1.97 -1.84 7.93
C ASN A 100 -1.32 -3.20 7.60
N ILE A 101 -0.51 -3.74 8.52
CA ILE A 101 0.11 -5.05 8.35
C ILE A 101 -0.95 -6.14 8.16
N ASN A 102 -2.00 -6.15 8.98
CA ASN A 102 -3.10 -7.10 8.84
C ASN A 102 -3.72 -7.04 7.45
N TYR A 103 -3.96 -5.83 6.95
CA TYR A 103 -4.51 -5.61 5.62
C TYR A 103 -3.58 -6.13 4.51
N TRP A 104 -2.29 -5.76 4.56
CA TRP A 104 -1.31 -6.18 3.56
C TRP A 104 -1.02 -7.69 3.60
N ARG A 105 -1.29 -8.36 4.71
CA ARG A 105 -1.17 -9.82 4.88
C ARG A 105 -2.46 -10.58 4.56
N GLY A 106 -3.46 -9.93 3.97
CA GLY A 106 -4.72 -10.56 3.59
C GLY A 106 -5.66 -10.84 4.78
N GLY A 107 -5.44 -10.20 5.91
CA GLY A 107 -6.29 -10.35 7.09
C GLY A 107 -7.66 -9.70 6.93
N ALA A 108 -8.64 -10.21 7.68
CA ALA A 108 -10.00 -9.68 7.67
C ALA A 108 -10.05 -8.21 8.10
N CYS A 109 -10.86 -7.43 7.40
CA CYS A 109 -11.10 -6.02 7.67
C CYS A 109 -12.58 -5.69 7.48
N GLN A 110 -13.21 -5.04 8.46
CA GLN A 110 -14.62 -4.63 8.41
C GLN A 110 -14.77 -3.30 7.69
N ALA A 111 -15.73 -3.21 6.77
CA ALA A 111 -16.13 -1.96 6.14
C ALA A 111 -17.08 -1.17 7.06
N ILE A 112 -16.64 -0.04 7.59
CA ILE A 112 -17.44 0.85 8.45
C ILE A 112 -17.48 2.24 7.81
N GLY A 113 -18.68 2.74 7.52
CA GLY A 113 -18.92 4.04 6.90
C GLY A 113 -19.27 3.97 5.41
N PRO A 114 -19.75 5.09 4.81
CA PRO A 114 -20.02 5.19 3.38
C PRO A 114 -18.75 4.99 2.57
N SER A 115 -18.86 4.41 1.38
CA SER A 115 -17.76 4.05 0.48
C SER A 115 -16.71 3.09 1.04
N ALA A 116 -16.76 2.72 2.31
CA ALA A 116 -15.76 1.85 2.91
C ALA A 116 -15.76 0.47 2.26
N SER A 117 -14.56 -0.06 2.04
CA SER A 117 -14.35 -1.42 1.56
C SER A 117 -13.82 -2.31 2.69
N GLY A 118 -14.24 -3.57 2.72
CA GLY A 118 -13.80 -4.55 3.70
C GLY A 118 -13.63 -5.91 3.06
N PHE A 119 -12.91 -6.78 3.78
CA PHE A 119 -12.71 -8.18 3.40
C PHE A 119 -13.00 -9.07 4.60
N VAL A 120 -14.05 -9.87 4.50
CA VAL A 120 -14.51 -10.74 5.60
C VAL A 120 -15.02 -12.06 5.00
N ASP A 121 -14.60 -13.18 5.56
CA ASP A 121 -15.00 -14.53 5.14
C ASP A 121 -14.81 -14.78 3.63
N GLY A 122 -13.70 -14.33 3.08
CA GLY A 122 -13.36 -14.48 1.66
C GLY A 122 -14.19 -13.61 0.72
N ARG A 123 -14.95 -12.64 1.25
CA ARG A 123 -15.78 -11.72 0.46
C ARG A 123 -15.26 -10.31 0.59
N ARG A 124 -15.14 -9.66 -0.55
CA ARG A 124 -14.94 -8.21 -0.61
C ARG A 124 -16.31 -7.54 -0.55
N ILE A 125 -16.44 -6.57 0.33
CA ILE A 125 -17.67 -5.82 0.57
C ILE A 125 -17.35 -4.36 0.32
N ARG A 126 -18.20 -3.66 -0.42
CA ARG A 126 -18.16 -2.21 -0.53
C ARG A 126 -19.48 -1.64 -0.05
N ASN A 127 -19.40 -0.65 0.82
CA ASN A 127 -20.58 0.04 1.32
C ASN A 127 -21.07 1.10 0.33
N VAL A 128 -22.37 1.41 0.41
CA VAL A 128 -23.00 2.48 -0.37
C VAL A 128 -22.24 3.79 -0.17
N ALA A 129 -21.89 4.46 -1.29
CA ALA A 129 -21.11 5.68 -1.27
C ALA A 129 -21.92 6.90 -0.77
N ASN A 130 -23.20 6.98 -1.13
CA ASN A 130 -24.07 8.08 -0.69
C ASN A 130 -24.34 7.98 0.82
N THR A 131 -23.94 9.01 1.57
CA THR A 131 -24.00 9.04 3.03
C THR A 131 -25.46 8.95 3.55
N GLU A 132 -26.41 9.66 2.93
CA GLU A 132 -27.81 9.64 3.35
C GLU A 132 -28.40 8.25 3.18
N ARG A 133 -28.24 7.65 2.00
CA ARG A 133 -28.68 6.29 1.70
C ARG A 133 -28.04 5.25 2.61
N TYR A 134 -26.74 5.41 2.93
CA TYR A 134 -26.04 4.54 3.87
C TYR A 134 -26.72 4.61 5.26
N CYS A 135 -26.96 5.82 5.78
CA CYS A 135 -27.60 6.03 7.06
C CYS A 135 -29.05 5.51 7.08
N GLU A 136 -29.84 5.75 6.03
CA GLU A 136 -31.22 5.25 5.92
C GLU A 136 -31.28 3.73 5.96
N GLN A 137 -30.43 3.04 5.20
CA GLN A 137 -30.39 1.58 5.21
C GLN A 137 -30.04 1.01 6.59
N LEU A 138 -29.06 1.60 7.27
CA LEU A 138 -28.71 1.18 8.63
C LEU A 138 -29.83 1.45 9.63
N ALA A 139 -30.52 2.58 9.52
CA ALA A 139 -31.67 2.91 10.39
C ALA A 139 -32.83 1.90 10.23
N LEU A 140 -32.97 1.30 9.03
CA LEU A 140 -33.91 0.23 8.74
C LEU A 140 -33.41 -1.17 9.14
N GLY A 141 -32.23 -1.29 9.74
CA GLY A 141 -31.60 -2.56 10.12
C GLY A 141 -31.11 -3.36 8.91
N GLN A 142 -30.92 -2.70 7.77
CA GLN A 142 -30.42 -3.32 6.53
C GLN A 142 -28.90 -3.18 6.45
N ARG A 143 -28.25 -4.08 5.72
CA ARG A 143 -26.83 -3.94 5.37
C ARG A 143 -26.71 -2.91 4.26
N ALA A 144 -25.92 -1.85 4.49
CA ALA A 144 -25.71 -0.79 3.51
C ALA A 144 -24.58 -1.17 2.52
N HIS A 145 -24.66 -2.32 1.91
CA HIS A 145 -23.71 -2.82 0.92
C HIS A 145 -24.12 -2.39 -0.50
N GLU A 146 -23.19 -1.80 -1.24
CA GLU A 146 -23.34 -1.53 -2.68
C GLU A 146 -22.97 -2.75 -3.50
N SER A 147 -21.87 -3.43 -3.12
CA SER A 147 -21.45 -4.67 -3.75
C SER A 147 -20.89 -5.67 -2.74
N VAL A 148 -21.04 -6.94 -3.07
CA VAL A 148 -20.41 -8.06 -2.38
C VAL A 148 -19.86 -8.97 -3.47
N GLU A 149 -18.55 -9.18 -3.44
CA GLU A 149 -17.81 -9.98 -4.41
C GLU A 149 -17.10 -11.12 -3.69
N GLN A 150 -17.14 -12.29 -4.28
CA GLN A 150 -16.40 -13.45 -3.82
C GLN A 150 -15.48 -13.91 -4.94
N LEU A 151 -14.19 -13.80 -4.71
CA LEU A 151 -13.18 -14.27 -5.64
C LEU A 151 -13.01 -15.78 -5.52
N SER A 152 -12.51 -16.40 -6.60
CA SER A 152 -12.00 -17.77 -6.51
C SER A 152 -10.83 -17.85 -5.54
N PRO A 153 -10.49 -19.03 -5.03
CA PRO A 153 -9.33 -19.19 -4.15
C PRO A 153 -8.04 -18.66 -4.77
N LEU A 154 -7.81 -18.91 -6.06
CA LEU A 154 -6.61 -18.41 -6.76
C LEU A 154 -6.66 -16.90 -6.98
N GLY A 155 -7.82 -16.33 -7.34
CA GLY A 155 -8.01 -14.89 -7.47
C GLY A 155 -7.76 -14.15 -6.15
N SER A 156 -8.31 -14.69 -5.05
CA SER A 156 -8.06 -14.16 -3.69
C SER A 156 -6.58 -14.25 -3.29
N ALA A 157 -5.91 -15.36 -3.63
CA ALA A 157 -4.48 -15.52 -3.39
C ALA A 157 -3.64 -14.53 -4.22
N GLY A 158 -4.04 -14.27 -5.48
CA GLY A 158 -3.41 -13.27 -6.33
C GLY A 158 -3.48 -11.85 -5.76
N GLU A 159 -4.67 -11.45 -5.28
CA GLU A 159 -4.81 -10.15 -4.58
C GLU A 159 -3.98 -10.09 -3.30
N THR A 160 -4.00 -11.15 -2.52
CA THR A 160 -3.19 -11.23 -1.29
C THR A 160 -1.69 -11.12 -1.63
N ALA A 161 -1.24 -11.77 -2.71
CA ALA A 161 0.14 -11.62 -3.20
C ALA A 161 0.43 -10.16 -3.56
N ALA A 162 -0.41 -9.56 -4.41
CA ALA A 162 -0.28 -8.19 -4.88
C ALA A 162 -0.20 -7.16 -3.74
N PHE A 163 -1.12 -7.22 -2.80
CA PHE A 163 -1.13 -6.29 -1.65
C PHE A 163 0.09 -6.47 -0.74
N GLY A 164 0.51 -7.69 -0.48
CA GLY A 164 1.65 -7.95 0.41
C GLY A 164 3.01 -7.57 -0.19
N LEU A 165 3.11 -7.41 -1.52
CA LEU A 165 4.31 -6.91 -2.17
C LEU A 165 4.60 -5.43 -1.86
N ARG A 166 3.62 -4.68 -1.37
CA ARG A 166 3.82 -3.31 -0.88
C ARG A 166 4.71 -3.26 0.37
N MET A 167 4.84 -4.37 1.08
CA MET A 167 5.68 -4.45 2.29
C MET A 167 7.15 -4.68 1.91
N ASN A 168 8.06 -3.94 2.57
CA ASN A 168 9.51 -4.13 2.39
C ASN A 168 9.95 -5.57 2.70
N ALA A 169 9.30 -6.21 3.67
CA ALA A 169 9.54 -7.60 4.02
C ALA A 169 9.08 -8.59 2.93
N GLY A 170 8.24 -8.16 1.99
CA GLY A 170 7.65 -9.01 0.96
C GLY A 170 6.88 -10.20 1.52
N TRP A 171 6.86 -11.31 0.79
CA TRP A 171 6.17 -12.52 1.19
C TRP A 171 7.16 -13.63 1.57
N PRO A 172 7.22 -14.04 2.86
CA PRO A 172 7.76 -15.35 3.23
C PRO A 172 6.92 -16.46 2.59
N PHE A 173 7.54 -17.41 1.88
CA PHE A 173 6.82 -18.40 1.09
C PHE A 173 5.89 -19.27 1.95
N ASP A 174 6.38 -19.70 3.11
CA ASP A 174 5.59 -20.56 4.02
C ASP A 174 4.40 -19.80 4.61
N LEU A 175 4.58 -18.51 4.97
CA LEU A 175 3.49 -17.68 5.47
C LEU A 175 2.44 -17.45 4.37
N PHE A 176 2.87 -17.18 3.14
CA PHE A 176 1.94 -17.02 2.01
C PHE A 176 1.11 -18.28 1.79
N THR A 177 1.77 -19.44 1.81
CA THR A 177 1.08 -20.75 1.67
C THR A 177 0.10 -20.98 2.83
N GLN A 178 0.49 -20.63 4.05
CA GLN A 178 -0.38 -20.77 5.23
C GLN A 178 -1.63 -19.87 5.11
N VAL A 179 -1.48 -18.65 4.62
CA VAL A 179 -2.59 -17.67 4.52
C VAL A 179 -3.52 -17.98 3.35
N THR A 180 -2.98 -18.39 2.20
CA THR A 180 -3.74 -18.49 0.94
C THR A 180 -4.04 -19.91 0.50
N GLY A 181 -3.31 -20.89 1.00
CA GLY A 181 -3.36 -22.28 0.51
C GLY A 181 -2.59 -22.51 -0.80
N HIS A 182 -1.94 -21.51 -1.37
CA HIS A 182 -1.19 -21.57 -2.62
C HIS A 182 0.31 -21.33 -2.37
N ASP A 183 1.18 -21.94 -3.19
CA ASP A 183 2.62 -21.68 -3.13
C ASP A 183 2.99 -20.60 -4.16
N LEU A 184 3.54 -19.47 -3.68
CA LEU A 184 3.97 -18.37 -4.52
C LEU A 184 5.00 -18.81 -5.58
N ARG A 185 5.87 -19.77 -5.22
CA ARG A 185 6.93 -20.29 -6.10
C ARG A 185 6.38 -21.11 -7.26
N ASN A 186 5.17 -21.67 -7.14
CA ASN A 186 4.54 -22.46 -8.18
C ASN A 186 3.66 -21.58 -9.07
N GLU A 187 2.78 -20.77 -8.45
CA GLU A 187 1.72 -20.06 -9.18
C GLU A 187 2.22 -18.74 -9.81
N TRP A 188 3.25 -18.11 -9.21
CA TRP A 188 3.79 -16.81 -9.64
C TRP A 188 5.28 -16.83 -9.95
N ALA A 189 5.86 -18.01 -10.25
CA ALA A 189 7.29 -18.14 -10.57
C ALA A 189 7.73 -17.20 -11.71
N GLY A 190 6.93 -17.11 -12.77
CA GLY A 190 7.20 -16.26 -13.92
C GLY A 190 7.13 -14.77 -13.59
N ASP A 191 6.15 -14.37 -12.76
CA ASP A 191 5.97 -12.97 -12.36
C ASP A 191 7.08 -12.50 -11.42
N MET A 192 7.49 -13.37 -10.48
CA MET A 192 8.67 -13.12 -9.63
C MET A 192 9.95 -13.00 -10.46
N GLN A 193 10.16 -13.93 -11.42
CA GLN A 193 11.33 -13.88 -12.29
C GLN A 193 11.33 -12.60 -13.13
N ARG A 194 10.18 -12.19 -13.67
CA ARG A 194 10.04 -10.91 -14.40
C ARG A 194 10.46 -9.71 -13.55
N ALA A 195 10.06 -9.67 -12.28
CA ALA A 195 10.46 -8.61 -11.38
C ALA A 195 11.97 -8.65 -11.06
N VAL A 196 12.55 -9.84 -10.92
CA VAL A 196 14.00 -10.01 -10.71
C VAL A 196 14.78 -9.55 -11.94
N ASP A 197 14.38 -9.94 -13.13
CA ASP A 197 15.04 -9.56 -14.39
C ASP A 197 15.00 -8.03 -14.62
N ALA A 198 13.93 -7.37 -14.16
CA ALA A 198 13.81 -5.91 -14.17
C ALA A 198 14.65 -5.20 -13.08
N GLY A 199 15.26 -5.93 -12.14
CA GLY A 199 15.96 -5.37 -11.00
C GLY A 199 15.02 -4.86 -9.88
N TRP A 200 13.72 -5.16 -9.97
CA TRP A 200 12.70 -4.69 -9.05
C TRP A 200 12.36 -5.69 -7.94
N GLY A 201 12.76 -6.95 -8.09
CA GLY A 201 12.50 -8.01 -7.13
C GLY A 201 13.75 -8.75 -6.70
N VAL A 202 13.68 -9.35 -5.52
CA VAL A 202 14.69 -10.28 -4.99
C VAL A 202 13.99 -11.55 -4.55
N GLN A 203 14.38 -12.67 -5.13
CA GLN A 203 13.96 -13.99 -4.70
C GLN A 203 15.07 -14.60 -3.84
N ALA A 204 14.88 -14.58 -2.52
CA ALA A 204 15.72 -15.28 -1.56
C ALA A 204 15.22 -16.70 -1.35
N ALA A 205 15.94 -17.51 -0.55
CA ALA A 205 15.57 -18.91 -0.29
C ALA A 205 14.19 -19.05 0.37
N GLU A 206 13.81 -18.11 1.24
CA GLU A 206 12.61 -18.22 2.08
C GLU A 206 11.53 -17.17 1.74
N ARG A 207 11.83 -16.21 0.88
CA ARG A 207 10.91 -15.11 0.57
C ARG A 207 11.14 -14.47 -0.80
N PHE A 208 10.11 -13.77 -1.25
CA PHE A 208 10.20 -12.81 -2.35
C PHE A 208 9.83 -11.42 -1.84
N HIS A 209 10.62 -10.41 -2.19
CA HIS A 209 10.36 -9.02 -1.85
C HIS A 209 10.80 -8.06 -2.96
N LEU A 210 10.27 -6.86 -2.96
CA LEU A 210 10.68 -5.83 -3.89
C LEU A 210 11.96 -5.14 -3.41
N THR A 211 12.78 -4.69 -4.36
CA THR A 211 13.92 -3.80 -4.09
C THR A 211 13.40 -2.39 -3.75
N ARG A 212 14.28 -1.51 -3.25
CA ARG A 212 13.94 -0.09 -3.07
C ARG A 212 13.39 0.55 -4.36
N GLU A 213 13.98 0.21 -5.51
CA GLU A 213 13.50 0.65 -6.82
C GLU A 213 12.16 0.00 -7.16
N GLY A 214 12.02 -1.30 -6.93
CA GLY A 214 10.77 -2.04 -7.17
C GLY A 214 9.59 -1.52 -6.38
N LEU A 215 9.80 -1.01 -5.16
CA LEU A 215 8.73 -0.41 -4.35
C LEU A 215 8.10 0.84 -4.99
N ARG A 216 8.83 1.56 -5.86
CA ARG A 216 8.26 2.67 -6.65
C ARG A 216 7.28 2.18 -7.71
N PHE A 217 7.45 0.95 -8.17
CA PHE A 217 6.61 0.30 -9.17
C PHE A 217 5.72 -0.78 -8.56
N ALA A 218 5.47 -0.70 -7.23
CA ALA A 218 4.73 -1.72 -6.51
C ALA A 218 3.34 -1.99 -7.11
N ASP A 219 2.63 -0.96 -7.54
CA ASP A 219 1.29 -1.11 -8.13
C ASP A 219 1.37 -1.76 -9.53
N THR A 220 2.32 -1.36 -10.37
CA THR A 220 2.56 -2.02 -11.67
C THR A 220 2.95 -3.50 -11.50
N ILE A 221 3.80 -3.81 -10.51
CA ILE A 221 4.20 -5.18 -10.23
C ILE A 221 3.00 -5.97 -9.67
N ALA A 222 2.20 -5.36 -8.79
CA ALA A 222 1.01 -5.98 -8.21
C ALA A 222 0.03 -6.47 -9.29
N GLU A 223 -0.15 -5.72 -10.38
CA GLU A 223 -1.00 -6.13 -11.51
C GLU A 223 -0.57 -7.48 -12.11
N TRP A 224 0.71 -7.79 -12.14
CA TRP A 224 1.21 -9.07 -12.66
C TRP A 224 0.80 -10.25 -11.79
N PHE A 225 0.56 -10.01 -10.49
CA PHE A 225 0.18 -11.05 -9.53
C PHE A 225 -1.32 -11.27 -9.45
N ILE A 226 -2.15 -10.37 -9.97
CA ILE A 226 -3.59 -10.57 -10.02
C ILE A 226 -3.92 -11.74 -10.94
N ARG A 227 -4.85 -12.59 -10.51
CA ARG A 227 -5.40 -13.68 -11.30
C ARG A 227 -6.88 -13.40 -11.53
N LEU A 228 -7.21 -13.01 -12.75
CA LEU A 228 -8.59 -12.85 -13.20
C LEU A 228 -9.13 -14.21 -13.58
N GLU A 229 -10.40 -14.45 -13.27
CA GLU A 229 -11.11 -15.61 -13.81
C GLU A 229 -11.41 -15.36 -15.29
N GLU A 230 -11.14 -16.37 -16.15
CA GLU A 230 -11.59 -16.37 -17.53
C GLU A 230 -13.08 -16.76 -17.62
#